data_44137dd311b09161b81639f05124059a
#
_entry.id   44137dd311b09161b81639f05124059a
#
_cell.length_a   1.000
_cell.length_b   1.000
_cell.length_c   1.000
_cell.angle_alpha   90.00
_cell.angle_beta   90.00
_cell.angle_gamma   90.00
#
_symmetry.space_group_name_H-M   'P 1'
#
loop_
_entity.id
_entity.type
_entity.pdbx_description
1 polymer ?
#
loop_
_entity_poly.entity_id
_entity_poly.type
_entity_poly.pdbx_seq_one_letter_code
_entity_poly.pdbx_strand_id
1 'polypeptide(L)'
;MRRSFRGGLVLLALVALGAAGCDEDTTPTTPTTPTPTVTESFGGTLNRNGAVTFSFTVAATGQVTATLAELGSSAVPVGVSLGNWNGTTCQIVLANDNAVQGTFVTGTMTATGDLCARIYDASGNLETPVTFRVEVVHP
;
A
#
# COMPACT_ATOMS: atom_id res chain seq x y z
N MET A 1 -16.86 -18.54 -89.11
CA MET A 1 -15.60 -19.26 -89.61
C MET A 1 -14.68 -19.51 -88.44
N ARG A 2 -14.43 -20.80 -88.23
CA ARG A 2 -13.18 -21.47 -87.73
C ARG A 2 -12.65 -20.98 -86.34
N ARG A 3 -12.72 -21.88 -85.37
CA ARG A 3 -11.73 -22.88 -84.90
C ARG A 3 -10.64 -22.23 -84.06
N SER A 4 -10.23 -22.66 -82.89
CA SER A 4 -9.90 -23.99 -82.38
C SER A 4 -9.45 -23.79 -80.93
N PHE A 5 -9.93 -24.52 -79.98
CA PHE A 5 -9.39 -25.72 -79.36
C PHE A 5 -7.99 -25.59 -78.71
N ARG A 6 -7.96 -26.15 -77.56
CA ARG A 6 -6.83 -26.73 -76.79
C ARG A 6 -6.27 -25.78 -75.74
N GLY A 7 -6.15 -26.13 -74.57
CA GLY A 7 -6.12 -27.40 -73.88
C GLY A 7 -5.36 -27.18 -72.64
N GLY A 8 -5.92 -27.66 -71.61
CA GLY A 8 -5.22 -28.38 -70.56
C GLY A 8 -4.12 -27.68 -69.78
N LEU A 9 -4.30 -27.46 -68.59
CA LEU A 9 -3.55 -28.08 -67.53
C LEU A 9 -4.11 -27.66 -66.17
N VAL A 10 -4.74 -28.62 -65.52
CA VAL A 10 -5.10 -28.51 -64.10
C VAL A 10 -3.79 -28.60 -63.30
N LEU A 11 -3.42 -27.53 -62.66
CA LEU A 11 -2.35 -27.59 -61.65
C LEU A 11 -3.04 -27.38 -60.29
N LEU A 12 -3.25 -28.50 -59.61
CA LEU A 12 -3.64 -28.51 -58.21
C LEU A 12 -2.45 -27.96 -57.39
N ALA A 13 -2.55 -26.73 -56.93
CA ALA A 13 -1.67 -26.22 -55.90
C ALA A 13 -2.30 -26.53 -54.56
N LEU A 14 -1.83 -27.55 -53.87
CA LEU A 14 -2.09 -27.77 -52.45
C LEU A 14 -1.42 -26.62 -51.68
N VAL A 15 -2.25 -25.68 -51.17
CA VAL A 15 -1.81 -24.73 -50.16
C VAL A 15 -1.88 -25.46 -48.81
N ALA A 16 -0.73 -25.90 -48.32
CA ALA A 16 -0.59 -26.33 -46.96
C ALA A 16 -0.78 -25.08 -46.04
N LEU A 17 -1.91 -24.95 -45.39
CA LEU A 17 -2.06 -24.00 -44.25
C LEU A 17 -1.18 -24.55 -43.11
N GLY A 18 0.01 -23.97 -42.95
CA GLY A 18 0.78 -24.06 -41.73
C GLY A 18 0.00 -23.36 -40.61
N ALA A 19 -0.61 -24.13 -39.71
CA ALA A 19 -1.05 -23.62 -38.43
C ALA A 19 0.21 -23.23 -37.67
N ALA A 20 0.51 -21.93 -37.64
CA ALA A 20 1.42 -21.36 -36.64
C ALA A 20 0.70 -21.45 -35.30
N GLY A 21 0.98 -22.49 -34.53
CA GLY A 21 0.63 -22.57 -33.15
C GLY A 21 1.38 -21.44 -32.41
N CYS A 22 0.68 -20.44 -31.94
CA CYS A 22 1.17 -19.59 -30.87
C CYS A 22 1.26 -20.48 -29.64
N ASP A 23 2.45 -20.97 -29.32
CA ASP A 23 2.75 -21.40 -27.97
C ASP A 23 2.68 -20.14 -27.08
N GLU A 24 1.52 -19.89 -26.47
CA GLU A 24 1.45 -19.06 -25.30
C GLU A 24 2.18 -19.83 -24.20
N ASP A 25 3.45 -19.47 -24.01
CA ASP A 25 4.19 -19.80 -22.79
C ASP A 25 3.47 -19.15 -21.62
N THR A 26 2.40 -19.79 -21.18
CA THR A 26 1.78 -19.50 -19.88
C THR A 26 2.74 -20.05 -18.84
N THR A 27 3.75 -19.26 -18.51
CA THR A 27 4.56 -19.48 -17.31
C THR A 27 3.57 -19.52 -16.15
N PRO A 28 3.41 -20.62 -15.42
CA PRO A 28 2.52 -20.66 -14.29
C PRO A 28 3.04 -19.64 -13.27
N THR A 29 2.31 -18.55 -13.13
CA THR A 29 2.52 -17.58 -12.04
C THR A 29 2.27 -18.34 -10.76
N THR A 30 3.32 -18.69 -10.04
CA THR A 30 3.22 -19.28 -8.72
C THR A 30 2.40 -18.29 -7.89
N PRO A 31 1.27 -18.69 -7.28
CA PRO A 31 0.49 -17.79 -6.44
C PRO A 31 1.39 -17.30 -5.31
N THR A 32 1.68 -16.02 -5.30
CA THR A 32 2.42 -15.39 -4.20
C THR A 32 1.51 -15.40 -3.00
N THR A 33 1.83 -16.21 -1.99
CA THR A 33 1.12 -16.19 -0.72
C THR A 33 1.27 -14.78 -0.14
N PRO A 34 0.16 -14.07 0.16
CA PRO A 34 0.27 -12.75 0.77
C PRO A 34 1.00 -12.85 2.10
N THR A 35 1.90 -11.93 2.37
CA THR A 35 2.59 -11.83 3.66
C THR A 35 1.53 -11.62 4.75
N PRO A 36 1.53 -12.41 5.83
CA PRO A 36 0.63 -12.19 6.94
C PRO A 36 0.78 -10.76 7.46
N THR A 37 -0.34 -10.10 7.72
CA THR A 37 -0.35 -8.75 8.30
C THR A 37 -0.81 -8.80 9.74
N VAL A 38 -0.21 -7.94 10.57
CA VAL A 38 -0.58 -7.69 11.96
C VAL A 38 -1.27 -6.33 12.04
N THR A 39 -2.29 -6.23 12.86
CA THR A 39 -2.92 -4.96 13.20
C THR A 39 -2.71 -4.67 14.68
N GLU A 40 -2.03 -3.58 14.98
CA GLU A 40 -1.87 -3.08 16.33
C GLU A 40 -2.74 -1.84 16.53
N SER A 41 -3.32 -1.71 17.73
CA SER A 41 -4.21 -0.59 18.07
C SER A 41 -3.66 0.16 19.27
N PHE A 42 -3.47 1.45 19.10
CA PHE A 42 -2.92 2.34 20.11
C PHE A 42 -3.92 3.47 20.40
N GLY A 43 -4.19 3.74 21.67
CA GLY A 43 -5.11 4.80 22.06
C GLY A 43 -4.54 5.67 23.16
N GLY A 44 -5.10 6.85 23.29
CA GLY A 44 -4.69 7.79 24.32
C GLY A 44 -5.44 9.10 24.29
N THR A 45 -4.88 10.07 24.98
CA THR A 45 -5.39 11.45 25.01
C THR A 45 -4.28 12.39 24.56
N LEU A 46 -4.59 13.22 23.58
CA LEU A 46 -3.71 14.26 23.08
C LEU A 46 -4.06 15.59 23.75
N ASN A 47 -3.05 16.21 24.33
CA ASN A 47 -3.17 17.55 24.93
C ASN A 47 -2.65 18.61 23.96
N ARG A 48 -3.00 19.86 24.21
CA ARG A 48 -2.46 21.01 23.48
C ARG A 48 -0.95 21.02 23.50
N ASN A 49 -0.32 21.28 22.34
CA ASN A 49 1.12 21.23 22.11
C ASN A 49 1.76 19.87 22.49
N GLY A 50 0.92 18.84 22.65
CA GLY A 50 1.36 17.51 23.05
C GLY A 50 1.63 16.58 21.89
N ALA A 51 2.25 15.45 22.22
CA ALA A 51 2.40 14.32 21.31
C ALA A 51 2.41 13.02 22.10
N VAL A 52 1.91 11.95 21.47
CA VAL A 52 1.96 10.59 22.00
C VAL A 52 2.62 9.70 20.95
N THR A 53 3.56 8.89 21.38
CA THR A 53 4.34 8.01 20.48
C THR A 53 4.20 6.57 20.93
N PHE A 54 4.02 5.68 19.96
CA PHE A 54 3.94 4.23 20.14
C PHE A 54 5.00 3.57 19.28
N SER A 55 5.81 2.70 19.86
CA SER A 55 6.75 1.87 19.11
C SER A 55 6.16 0.50 18.84
N PHE A 56 6.50 -0.08 17.68
CA PHE A 56 6.11 -1.42 17.26
C PHE A 56 7.20 -2.02 16.38
N THR A 57 7.20 -3.36 16.26
CA THR A 57 8.24 -4.08 15.51
C THR A 57 7.66 -4.69 14.25
N VAL A 58 8.31 -4.43 13.12
CA VAL A 58 7.95 -5.01 11.81
C VAL A 58 8.86 -6.20 11.52
N ALA A 59 8.26 -7.40 11.41
CA ALA A 59 8.99 -8.66 11.29
C ALA A 59 9.34 -9.05 9.84
N ALA A 60 8.70 -8.41 8.84
CA ALA A 60 8.94 -8.68 7.42
C ALA A 60 8.90 -7.38 6.61
N THR A 61 9.41 -7.42 5.40
CA THR A 61 9.30 -6.32 4.44
C THR A 61 7.87 -6.19 3.91
N GLY A 62 7.43 -4.97 3.63
CA GLY A 62 6.11 -4.72 3.09
C GLY A 62 5.56 -3.35 3.43
N GLN A 63 4.27 -3.17 3.17
CA GLN A 63 3.60 -1.92 3.43
C GLN A 63 3.24 -1.80 4.92
N VAL A 64 3.46 -0.60 5.46
CA VAL A 64 3.05 -0.21 6.82
C VAL A 64 2.11 0.96 6.69
N THR A 65 0.96 0.89 7.34
CA THR A 65 -0.07 1.93 7.30
C THR A 65 -0.51 2.26 8.72
N ALA A 66 -0.45 3.52 9.10
CA ALA A 66 -1.02 4.03 10.34
C ALA A 66 -2.26 4.86 10.02
N THR A 67 -3.39 4.48 10.56
CA THR A 67 -4.69 5.12 10.34
C THR A 67 -5.18 5.74 11.65
N LEU A 68 -5.58 7.00 11.62
CA LEU A 68 -6.30 7.65 12.72
C LEU A 68 -7.74 7.11 12.73
N ALA A 69 -7.94 5.98 13.38
CA ALA A 69 -9.21 5.26 13.38
C ALA A 69 -10.30 5.99 14.15
N GLU A 70 -9.92 6.64 15.26
CA GLU A 70 -10.85 7.47 16.05
C GLU A 70 -10.17 8.77 16.46
N LEU A 71 -10.93 9.84 16.41
CA LEU A 71 -10.57 11.13 16.95
C LEU A 71 -11.80 11.68 17.68
N GLY A 72 -11.66 11.98 18.96
CA GLY A 72 -12.70 12.64 19.74
C GLY A 72 -13.07 14.00 19.13
N SER A 73 -14.08 14.63 19.69
CA SER A 73 -14.55 15.93 19.19
C SER A 73 -13.40 16.93 19.16
N SER A 74 -12.94 17.26 17.96
CA SER A 74 -11.92 18.26 17.72
C SER A 74 -12.36 19.16 16.57
N ALA A 75 -12.26 20.46 16.77
CA ALA A 75 -12.52 21.47 15.74
C ALA A 75 -11.30 21.67 14.83
N VAL A 76 -10.13 21.16 15.23
CA VAL A 76 -8.88 21.29 14.48
C VAL A 76 -8.30 19.92 14.17
N PRO A 77 -7.67 19.77 13.01
CA PRO A 77 -6.96 18.54 12.67
C PRO A 77 -5.73 18.36 13.55
N VAL A 78 -5.28 17.10 13.64
CA VAL A 78 -4.07 16.71 14.38
C VAL A 78 -3.00 16.20 13.42
N GLY A 79 -1.79 15.98 13.90
CA GLY A 79 -0.72 15.34 13.15
C GLY A 79 -0.71 13.83 13.38
N VAL A 80 -0.53 13.07 12.29
CA VAL A 80 -0.25 11.62 12.31
C VAL A 80 1.05 11.36 11.59
N SER A 81 1.95 10.58 12.16
CA SER A 81 3.22 10.27 11.52
C SER A 81 3.67 8.84 11.76
N LEU A 82 4.50 8.36 10.83
CA LEU A 82 5.29 7.14 10.93
C LEU A 82 6.79 7.50 10.90
N GLY A 83 7.57 6.76 11.63
CA GLY A 83 9.02 6.95 11.69
C GLY A 83 9.77 5.72 12.16
N ASN A 84 11.09 5.86 12.24
CA ASN A 84 11.97 4.84 12.79
C ASN A 84 12.11 5.03 14.29
N TRP A 85 12.01 3.94 15.03
CA TRP A 85 12.23 3.93 16.46
C TRP A 85 13.69 3.55 16.78
N ASN A 86 14.41 4.39 17.50
CA ASN A 86 15.80 4.13 17.86
C ASN A 86 15.98 3.63 19.30
N GLY A 87 14.89 3.21 19.95
CA GLY A 87 14.87 2.78 21.35
C GLY A 87 14.52 3.90 22.33
N THR A 88 14.56 5.15 21.89
CA THR A 88 14.31 6.33 22.76
C THR A 88 13.40 7.36 22.09
N THR A 89 13.60 7.61 20.81
CA THR A 89 12.89 8.65 20.06
C THR A 89 12.35 8.12 18.74
N CYS A 90 11.24 8.72 18.28
CA CYS A 90 10.66 8.48 16.98
C CYS A 90 11.26 9.45 15.98
N GLN A 91 12.03 8.95 15.02
CA GLN A 91 12.57 9.71 13.91
C GLN A 91 11.53 9.71 12.78
N ILE A 92 10.76 10.79 12.67
CA ILE A 92 9.66 10.91 11.72
C ILE A 92 10.19 10.87 10.28
N VAL A 93 9.58 10.00 9.47
CA VAL A 93 9.87 9.84 8.03
C VAL A 93 8.69 10.30 7.19
N LEU A 94 7.46 10.00 7.63
CA LEU A 94 6.22 10.34 6.96
C LEU A 94 5.30 11.03 7.94
N ALA A 95 4.63 12.10 7.52
CA ALA A 95 3.68 12.82 8.36
C ALA A 95 2.54 13.42 7.55
N ASN A 96 1.39 13.57 8.21
CA ASN A 96 0.26 14.37 7.76
C ASN A 96 -0.18 15.26 8.92
N ASP A 97 0.02 16.57 8.78
CA ASP A 97 -0.27 17.56 9.82
C ASP A 97 -1.73 18.03 9.82
N ASN A 98 -2.56 17.54 8.89
CA ASN A 98 -3.96 17.87 8.74
C ASN A 98 -4.85 16.62 8.87
N ALA A 99 -4.52 15.72 9.77
CA ALA A 99 -5.24 14.47 9.93
C ALA A 99 -6.56 14.69 10.68
N VAL A 100 -7.61 14.10 10.15
CA VAL A 100 -8.91 13.93 10.77
C VAL A 100 -9.20 12.43 10.88
N GLN A 101 -10.26 12.04 11.56
CA GLN A 101 -10.64 10.64 11.65
C GLN A 101 -10.73 9.99 10.26
N GLY A 102 -10.11 8.82 10.09
CA GLY A 102 -9.98 8.10 8.83
C GLY A 102 -8.74 8.47 7.99
N THR A 103 -8.01 9.51 8.35
CA THR A 103 -6.74 9.86 7.70
C THR A 103 -5.69 8.80 8.00
N PHE A 104 -4.87 8.46 7.00
CA PHE A 104 -3.77 7.53 7.15
C PHE A 104 -2.47 8.07 6.55
N VAL A 105 -1.36 7.52 7.03
CA VAL A 105 -0.02 7.62 6.42
C VAL A 105 0.47 6.22 6.14
N THR A 106 1.11 6.04 4.99
CA THR A 106 1.58 4.72 4.55
C THR A 106 2.99 4.81 4.00
N GLY A 107 3.78 3.79 4.27
CA GLY A 107 5.14 3.64 3.77
C GLY A 107 5.46 2.19 3.44
N THR A 108 6.61 1.95 2.81
CA THR A 108 7.09 0.61 2.50
C THR A 108 8.39 0.36 3.25
N MET A 109 8.40 -0.73 4.02
CA MET A 109 9.60 -1.25 4.68
C MET A 109 10.36 -2.17 3.74
N THR A 110 11.65 -1.89 3.54
CA THR A 110 12.56 -2.73 2.75
C THR A 110 13.42 -3.65 3.63
N ALA A 111 13.32 -3.51 4.94
CA ALA A 111 13.99 -4.34 5.95
C ALA A 111 13.10 -4.45 7.18
N THR A 112 13.35 -5.45 8.01
CA THR A 112 12.74 -5.60 9.35
C THR A 112 13.29 -4.52 10.29
N GLY A 113 12.54 -4.17 11.33
CA GLY A 113 13.02 -3.20 12.32
C GLY A 113 11.93 -2.62 13.18
N ASP A 114 12.33 -1.71 14.06
CA ASP A 114 11.45 -1.03 14.97
C ASP A 114 11.00 0.31 14.38
N LEU A 115 9.70 0.50 14.35
CA LEU A 115 9.03 1.71 13.89
C LEU A 115 8.30 2.40 15.03
N CYS A 116 7.78 3.58 14.74
CA CYS A 116 6.91 4.33 15.63
C CYS A 116 5.78 5.01 14.87
N ALA A 117 4.62 5.01 15.47
CA ALA A 117 3.51 5.88 15.12
C ALA A 117 3.42 7.01 16.15
N ARG A 118 3.17 8.23 15.69
CA ARG A 118 3.05 9.39 16.57
C ARG A 118 1.83 10.22 16.19
N ILE A 119 1.07 10.61 17.22
CA ILE A 119 -0.04 11.56 17.13
C ILE A 119 0.37 12.81 17.88
N TYR A 120 0.13 13.99 17.30
CA TYR A 120 0.56 15.25 17.88
C TYR A 120 -0.36 16.40 17.49
N ASP A 121 -0.37 17.44 18.32
CA ASP A 121 -1.03 18.70 18.00
C ASP A 121 -0.15 19.52 17.05
N ALA A 122 -0.36 19.34 15.74
CA ALA A 122 0.46 19.95 14.72
C ALA A 122 0.37 21.48 14.69
N SER A 123 -0.80 22.02 15.02
CA SER A 123 -1.07 23.47 14.99
C SER A 123 -0.86 24.18 16.32
N GLY A 124 -0.81 23.43 17.43
CA GLY A 124 -0.81 23.99 18.78
C GLY A 124 -2.16 24.61 19.21
N ASN A 125 -3.23 24.30 18.47
CA ASN A 125 -4.53 24.93 18.61
C ASN A 125 -5.60 24.05 19.23
N LEU A 126 -5.27 22.89 19.78
CA LEU A 126 -6.23 22.09 20.53
C LEU A 126 -6.71 22.89 21.75
N GLU A 127 -8.00 23.18 21.82
CA GLU A 127 -8.57 23.92 22.94
C GLU A 127 -8.76 23.04 24.17
N THR A 128 -9.12 21.77 23.94
CA THR A 128 -9.34 20.76 24.98
C THR A 128 -8.63 19.48 24.63
N PRO A 129 -8.27 18.65 25.62
CA PRO A 129 -7.74 17.32 25.36
C PRO A 129 -8.70 16.48 24.52
N VAL A 130 -8.18 15.75 23.53
CA VAL A 130 -8.97 14.87 22.67
C VAL A 130 -8.49 13.43 22.80
N THR A 131 -9.42 12.51 22.86
CA THR A 131 -9.11 11.07 22.78
C THR A 131 -8.89 10.67 21.35
N PHE A 132 -8.02 9.70 21.14
CA PHE A 132 -7.73 9.15 19.81
C PHE A 132 -7.47 7.66 19.86
N ARG A 133 -7.61 7.01 18.70
CA ARG A 133 -7.14 5.66 18.45
C ARG A 133 -6.48 5.59 17.07
N VAL A 134 -5.27 5.05 17.03
CA VAL A 134 -4.52 4.77 15.81
C VAL A 134 -4.43 3.27 15.62
N GLU A 135 -4.72 2.81 14.42
CA GLU A 135 -4.50 1.43 13.99
C GLU A 135 -3.31 1.39 13.04
N VAL A 136 -2.35 0.52 13.35
CA VAL A 136 -1.17 0.28 12.53
C VAL A 136 -1.28 -1.12 11.94
N VAL A 137 -1.26 -1.20 10.61
CA VAL A 137 -1.23 -2.47 9.87
C VAL A 137 0.15 -2.63 9.25
N HIS A 138 0.80 -3.76 9.50
CA HIS A 138 2.15 -4.06 9.02
C HIS A 138 2.35 -5.58 8.82
N PRO A 139 3.40 -6.00 8.07
CA PRO A 139 3.77 -7.41 7.91
C PRO A 139 4.32 -8.04 9.17
#